data_c53e5be97ab36bf02c6e95901074ee79
#
_entry.id   c53e5be97ab36bf02c6e95901074ee79
#
_cell.length_a   1.000
_cell.length_b   1.000
_cell.length_c   1.000
_cell.angle_alpha   90.00
_cell.angle_beta   90.00
_cell.angle_gamma   90.00
#
_symmetry.space_group_name_H-M   'P 1'
#
loop_
_entity.id
_entity.type
_entity.pdbx_description
1 polymer ?
#
loop_
_entity_poly.entity_id
_entity_poly.type
_entity_poly.pdbx_seq_one_letter_code
_entity_poly.pdbx_strand_id
1 'polypeptide(L)'
;MDYLNQPLATSMNNQNNAQPVATPAPDAAPTTGTTYDYIKNGVTSAKDSFNKTVEDISSKDVYTSGKEFIESNTIVTKLVFLILILIFFLMLMNLGIFLVIYFSTPDKNPFLVDGMIAGNRSKTIYQDPNNANAITLYRSNNQTDGIEFTWSVWLLRNELSASTNYENIFNKGSDDYTTSGNGKASLGNAPGVYFKNTGGTTNQLEIFMDTISDSGIQVEESETIDNLPLGRWFHLAIRMENKIMDVYVNGVVTKRVAFENVPFQNYRNVYVCNNGGFNGNLSDLRYFDNALSVFQIMNTVEAGPNTRSSDADRNTKFTYLSKKGYMN
;
A
#
# COMPACT_ATOMS: atom_id res chain seq x y z
N MET A 1 -5.35 1.53 -58.76
CA MET A 1 -6.05 0.31 -59.11
C MET A 1 -6.71 -0.16 -57.85
N ASP A 2 -7.83 0.45 -57.42
CA ASP A 2 -9.20 0.15 -57.81
C ASP A 2 -9.56 -1.30 -57.50
N TYR A 3 -10.46 -1.55 -56.61
CA TYR A 3 -11.90 -1.58 -56.56
C TYR A 3 -12.36 -1.87 -55.13
N LEU A 4 -13.06 -1.09 -54.40
CA LEU A 4 -14.43 -0.55 -54.47
C LEU A 4 -15.54 -1.59 -54.61
N ASN A 5 -16.47 -1.47 -53.59
CA ASN A 5 -17.93 -1.54 -53.66
C ASN A 5 -18.65 -2.89 -53.69
N GLN A 6 -19.36 -3.17 -52.57
CA GLN A 6 -20.85 -3.19 -52.40
C GLN A 6 -21.70 -3.97 -53.43
N PRO A 7 -23.04 -4.20 -53.23
CA PRO A 7 -23.93 -4.15 -52.06
C PRO A 7 -25.01 -5.26 -52.00
N LEU A 8 -25.81 -5.22 -50.90
CA LEU A 8 -27.28 -5.42 -50.77
C LEU A 8 -28.08 -6.21 -51.81
N ALA A 9 -28.99 -7.06 -51.34
CA ALA A 9 -30.45 -7.08 -51.67
C ALA A 9 -31.08 -8.37 -51.14
N THR A 10 -32.06 -8.27 -50.27
CA THR A 10 -33.51 -8.09 -50.43
C THR A 10 -34.29 -9.33 -50.88
N SER A 11 -35.23 -9.74 -49.99
CA SER A 11 -36.66 -10.07 -50.19
C SER A 11 -37.01 -11.41 -50.85
N MET A 12 -37.98 -12.11 -50.35
CA MET A 12 -39.43 -12.10 -50.51
C MET A 12 -40.03 -13.36 -49.86
N ASN A 13 -40.93 -13.20 -48.92
CA ASN A 13 -42.37 -13.36 -49.03
C ASN A 13 -42.87 -14.65 -49.69
N ASN A 14 -43.59 -15.47 -48.93
CA ASN A 14 -44.82 -16.09 -49.45
C ASN A 14 -45.79 -16.44 -48.32
N GLN A 15 -47.01 -15.95 -48.51
CA GLN A 15 -48.23 -16.21 -47.77
C GLN A 15 -48.76 -17.64 -48.10
N ASN A 16 -49.50 -18.22 -47.17
CA ASN A 16 -50.84 -18.76 -47.47
C ASN A 16 -51.58 -19.17 -46.18
N ASN A 17 -52.64 -18.50 -45.97
CA ASN A 17 -54.00 -18.83 -45.61
C ASN A 17 -54.37 -20.21 -45.10
N ALA A 18 -55.07 -20.24 -43.96
CA ALA A 18 -56.42 -20.76 -43.78
C ALA A 18 -57.01 -20.41 -42.39
N GLN A 19 -58.16 -19.90 -42.35
CA GLN A 19 -59.08 -19.58 -41.24
C GLN A 19 -59.96 -20.77 -40.89
N PRO A 20 -60.96 -20.64 -39.97
CA PRO A 20 -60.93 -20.52 -38.53
C PRO A 20 -61.74 -21.60 -37.79
N VAL A 21 -61.60 -21.83 -36.53
CA VAL A 21 -62.60 -22.45 -35.66
C VAL A 21 -62.72 -21.74 -34.34
N ALA A 22 -63.94 -21.62 -33.91
CA ALA A 22 -64.51 -20.76 -32.89
C ALA A 22 -64.03 -20.87 -31.46
N THR A 23 -64.15 -19.72 -30.81
CA THR A 23 -64.06 -19.41 -29.38
C THR A 23 -64.90 -20.27 -28.43
N PRO A 24 -64.50 -20.36 -27.16
CA PRO A 24 -65.27 -19.71 -26.10
C PRO A 24 -64.44 -18.73 -25.25
N ALA A 25 -65.12 -17.70 -24.79
CA ALA A 25 -64.67 -16.55 -24.00
C ALA A 25 -64.58 -16.87 -22.49
N PRO A 26 -64.28 -15.88 -21.65
CA PRO A 26 -62.99 -15.74 -20.98
C PRO A 26 -63.09 -15.98 -19.49
N ASP A 27 -62.04 -16.46 -18.90
CA ASP A 27 -61.88 -16.35 -17.46
C ASP A 27 -60.68 -15.45 -17.11
N ALA A 28 -60.92 -14.72 -16.05
CA ALA A 28 -60.26 -13.58 -15.52
C ALA A 28 -58.71 -13.60 -15.61
N ALA A 29 -58.16 -12.44 -16.01
CA ALA A 29 -56.76 -12.11 -15.94
C ALA A 29 -56.22 -12.14 -14.50
N PRO A 30 -55.02 -12.74 -14.25
CA PRO A 30 -54.29 -12.47 -13.02
C PRO A 30 -53.60 -11.11 -13.16
N THR A 31 -53.91 -10.23 -12.24
CA THR A 31 -53.21 -8.95 -12.03
C THR A 31 -51.72 -9.11 -12.06
N THR A 32 -51.08 -8.46 -12.99
CA THR A 32 -49.63 -8.29 -13.09
C THR A 32 -49.10 -7.52 -11.88
N GLY A 33 -48.73 -8.23 -10.85
CA GLY A 33 -47.84 -7.69 -9.80
C GLY A 33 -46.49 -7.42 -10.46
N THR A 34 -46.01 -6.19 -10.40
CA THR A 34 -44.69 -5.83 -10.91
C THR A 34 -43.60 -6.58 -10.14
N THR A 35 -42.48 -6.89 -10.79
CA THR A 35 -41.29 -7.53 -10.16
C THR A 35 -40.89 -6.82 -8.86
N TYR A 36 -41.22 -5.53 -8.75
CA TYR A 36 -41.02 -4.72 -7.56
C TYR A 36 -41.91 -5.18 -6.37
N ASP A 37 -43.16 -5.58 -6.62
CA ASP A 37 -44.07 -6.06 -5.56
C ASP A 37 -43.70 -7.45 -5.06
N TYR A 38 -43.13 -8.31 -5.90
CA TYR A 38 -42.59 -9.61 -5.49
C TYR A 38 -41.32 -9.44 -4.61
N ILE A 39 -40.42 -8.51 -4.99
CA ILE A 39 -39.23 -8.21 -4.19
C ILE A 39 -39.62 -7.55 -2.87
N LYS A 40 -40.55 -6.60 -2.88
CA LYS A 40 -41.04 -5.91 -1.69
C LYS A 40 -41.70 -6.88 -0.70
N ASN A 41 -42.56 -7.78 -1.19
CA ASN A 41 -43.21 -8.79 -0.36
C ASN A 41 -42.22 -9.83 0.16
N GLY A 42 -41.20 -10.23 -0.64
CA GLY A 42 -40.13 -11.12 -0.20
C GLY A 42 -39.28 -10.49 0.90
N VAL A 43 -38.92 -9.21 0.76
CA VAL A 43 -38.15 -8.47 1.77
C VAL A 43 -38.96 -8.25 3.05
N THR A 44 -40.26 -7.95 2.93
CA THR A 44 -41.14 -7.79 4.11
C THR A 44 -41.30 -9.10 4.86
N SER A 45 -41.54 -10.22 4.15
CA SER A 45 -41.63 -11.55 4.75
C SER A 45 -40.33 -11.99 5.41
N ALA A 46 -39.18 -11.70 4.81
CA ALA A 46 -37.88 -11.98 5.40
C ALA A 46 -37.62 -11.13 6.67
N LYS A 47 -38.02 -9.85 6.64
CA LYS A 47 -37.91 -8.94 7.78
C LYS A 47 -38.84 -9.38 8.94
N ASP A 48 -40.08 -9.77 8.63
CA ASP A 48 -41.02 -10.23 9.61
C ASP A 48 -40.61 -11.57 10.25
N SER A 49 -40.06 -12.49 9.44
CA SER A 49 -39.46 -13.74 9.93
C SER A 49 -38.24 -13.48 10.80
N PHE A 50 -37.38 -12.56 10.41
CA PHE A 50 -36.22 -12.16 11.21
C PHE A 50 -36.62 -11.52 12.54
N ASN A 51 -37.56 -10.55 12.50
CA ASN A 51 -38.07 -9.89 13.71
C ASN A 51 -38.75 -10.90 14.66
N LYS A 52 -39.53 -11.82 14.10
CA LYS A 52 -40.17 -12.88 14.89
C LYS A 52 -39.14 -13.81 15.56
N THR A 53 -38.07 -14.14 14.81
CA THR A 53 -36.96 -14.94 15.35
C THR A 53 -36.20 -14.18 16.45
N VAL A 54 -35.98 -12.87 16.26
CA VAL A 54 -35.32 -12.01 17.27
C VAL A 54 -36.20 -11.82 18.50
N GLU A 55 -37.53 -11.64 18.33
CA GLU A 55 -38.49 -11.59 19.47
C GLU A 55 -38.59 -12.92 20.20
N ASP A 56 -38.60 -14.06 19.52
CA ASP A 56 -38.57 -15.40 20.11
C ASP A 56 -37.26 -15.66 20.89
N ILE A 57 -36.14 -15.15 20.40
CA ILE A 57 -34.83 -15.24 21.09
C ILE A 57 -34.81 -14.30 22.30
N SER A 58 -35.37 -13.09 22.15
CA SER A 58 -35.41 -12.06 23.21
C SER A 58 -36.41 -12.39 24.33
N SER A 59 -37.54 -13.08 24.02
CA SER A 59 -38.58 -13.44 24.98
C SER A 59 -38.28 -14.73 25.76
N LYS A 60 -37.44 -15.62 25.23
CA LYS A 60 -36.88 -16.74 25.96
C LYS A 60 -35.64 -16.29 26.72
N ASP A 61 -35.72 -16.33 28.02
CA ASP A 61 -34.56 -16.14 28.88
C ASP A 61 -33.47 -17.16 28.42
N VAL A 62 -32.46 -16.69 27.71
CA VAL A 62 -31.39 -17.52 27.15
C VAL A 62 -30.69 -18.33 28.22
N TYR A 63 -30.69 -17.80 29.45
CA TYR A 63 -30.16 -18.47 30.62
C TYR A 63 -31.04 -19.67 31.03
N THR A 64 -32.36 -19.49 31.08
CA THR A 64 -33.31 -20.55 31.45
C THR A 64 -33.34 -21.65 30.39
N SER A 65 -33.38 -21.28 29.11
CA SER A 65 -33.33 -22.24 28.01
C SER A 65 -31.99 -23.00 27.94
N GLY A 66 -30.88 -22.33 28.22
CA GLY A 66 -29.56 -22.97 28.32
C GLY A 66 -29.49 -23.94 29.51
N LYS A 67 -30.09 -23.57 30.65
CA LYS A 67 -30.15 -24.43 31.85
C LYS A 67 -31.01 -25.67 31.63
N GLU A 68 -32.20 -25.53 31.06
CA GLU A 68 -33.07 -26.64 30.70
C GLU A 68 -32.44 -27.59 29.69
N PHE A 69 -31.68 -27.04 28.72
CA PHE A 69 -30.92 -27.82 27.75
C PHE A 69 -29.79 -28.64 28.42
N ILE A 70 -29.08 -28.05 29.36
CA ILE A 70 -28.01 -28.73 30.13
C ILE A 70 -28.56 -29.77 31.07
N GLU A 71 -29.74 -29.50 31.71
CA GLU A 71 -30.40 -30.39 32.62
C GLU A 71 -31.14 -31.55 31.93
N SER A 72 -31.37 -31.44 30.61
CA SER A 72 -31.94 -32.55 29.83
C SER A 72 -31.02 -33.77 29.86
N ASN A 73 -31.50 -34.87 30.38
CA ASN A 73 -30.68 -36.04 30.70
C ASN A 73 -30.38 -36.93 29.48
N THR A 74 -30.61 -36.43 28.28
CA THR A 74 -30.41 -37.17 27.05
C THR A 74 -28.94 -37.11 26.63
N ILE A 75 -28.31 -38.24 26.34
CA ILE A 75 -26.89 -38.34 25.88
C ILE A 75 -26.67 -37.49 24.64
N VAL A 76 -27.66 -37.42 23.75
CA VAL A 76 -27.61 -36.61 22.51
C VAL A 76 -27.45 -35.12 22.82
N THR A 77 -28.20 -34.57 23.78
CA THR A 77 -28.13 -33.16 24.15
C THR A 77 -26.77 -32.81 24.73
N LYS A 78 -26.19 -33.66 25.56
CA LYS A 78 -24.83 -33.47 26.11
C LYS A 78 -23.77 -33.51 25.01
N LEU A 79 -23.92 -34.40 24.03
CA LEU A 79 -23.01 -34.48 22.88
C LEU A 79 -23.08 -33.23 22.01
N VAL A 80 -24.30 -32.75 21.69
CA VAL A 80 -24.51 -31.52 20.91
C VAL A 80 -23.92 -30.30 21.63
N PHE A 81 -24.12 -30.21 22.94
CA PHE A 81 -23.54 -29.11 23.73
C PHE A 81 -22.00 -29.15 23.74
N LEU A 82 -21.41 -30.34 23.86
CA LEU A 82 -19.96 -30.51 23.79
C LEU A 82 -19.40 -30.10 22.43
N ILE A 83 -20.08 -30.48 21.35
CA ILE A 83 -19.69 -30.06 19.97
C ILE A 83 -19.79 -28.55 19.82
N LEU A 84 -20.85 -27.93 20.36
CA LEU A 84 -21.05 -26.48 20.31
C LEU A 84 -19.93 -25.73 21.07
N ILE A 85 -19.56 -26.21 22.26
CA ILE A 85 -18.43 -25.67 23.02
C ILE A 85 -17.12 -25.82 22.21
N LEU A 86 -16.91 -26.96 21.59
CA LEU A 86 -15.73 -27.23 20.80
C LEU A 86 -15.65 -26.25 19.61
N ILE A 87 -16.75 -26.06 18.88
CA ILE A 87 -16.83 -25.09 17.77
C ILE A 87 -16.55 -23.68 18.27
N PHE A 88 -17.14 -23.27 19.39
CA PHE A 88 -16.92 -21.97 20.01
C PHE A 88 -15.45 -21.78 20.41
N PHE A 89 -14.85 -22.80 21.02
CA PHE A 89 -13.43 -22.79 21.37
C PHE A 89 -12.53 -22.65 20.14
N LEU A 90 -12.79 -23.40 19.07
CA LEU A 90 -12.06 -23.30 17.82
C LEU A 90 -12.20 -21.91 17.18
N MET A 91 -13.38 -21.31 17.25
CA MET A 91 -13.62 -19.95 16.78
C MET A 91 -12.80 -18.93 17.57
N LEU A 92 -12.78 -19.03 18.90
CA LEU A 92 -11.97 -18.16 19.76
C LEU A 92 -10.47 -18.34 19.51
N MET A 93 -10.02 -19.59 19.33
CA MET A 93 -8.62 -19.88 19.01
C MET A 93 -8.21 -19.25 17.67
N ASN A 94 -9.03 -19.40 16.63
CA ASN A 94 -8.78 -18.76 15.35
C ASN A 94 -8.77 -17.23 15.45
N LEU A 95 -9.70 -16.64 16.21
CA LEU A 95 -9.70 -15.20 16.48
C LEU A 95 -8.42 -14.77 17.21
N GLY A 96 -7.97 -15.54 18.19
CA GLY A 96 -6.72 -15.29 18.91
C GLY A 96 -5.50 -15.31 17.97
N ILE A 97 -5.39 -16.34 17.13
CA ILE A 97 -4.32 -16.45 16.12
C ILE A 97 -4.37 -15.26 15.15
N PHE A 98 -5.56 -14.92 14.65
CA PHE A 98 -5.75 -13.76 13.76
C PHE A 98 -5.28 -12.46 14.43
N LEU A 99 -5.64 -12.21 15.68
CA LEU A 99 -5.20 -11.03 16.42
C LEU A 99 -3.68 -11.01 16.61
N VAL A 100 -3.07 -12.15 16.98
CA VAL A 100 -1.60 -12.25 17.10
C VAL A 100 -0.92 -11.93 15.78
N ILE A 101 -1.37 -12.52 14.66
CA ILE A 101 -0.81 -12.23 13.33
C ILE A 101 -1.01 -10.75 12.99
N TYR A 102 -2.22 -10.21 13.19
CA TYR A 102 -2.52 -8.82 12.89
C TYR A 102 -1.63 -7.82 13.64
N PHE A 103 -1.39 -8.05 14.94
CA PHE A 103 -0.54 -7.18 15.74
C PHE A 103 0.96 -7.43 15.56
N SER A 104 1.36 -8.65 15.18
CA SER A 104 2.78 -9.01 14.99
C SER A 104 3.30 -8.71 13.58
N THR A 105 2.42 -8.58 12.59
CA THR A 105 2.83 -8.33 11.21
C THR A 105 3.30 -6.88 11.05
N PRO A 106 4.56 -6.62 10.64
CA PRO A 106 5.04 -5.28 10.36
C PRO A 106 4.23 -4.61 9.23
N ASP A 107 4.21 -3.27 9.22
CA ASP A 107 3.58 -2.53 8.14
C ASP A 107 4.36 -2.75 6.82
N LYS A 108 3.65 -3.09 5.74
CA LYS A 108 4.27 -3.29 4.42
C LYS A 108 4.81 -2.00 3.81
N ASN A 109 4.16 -0.88 4.15
CA ASN A 109 4.48 0.43 3.58
C ASN A 109 4.76 1.44 4.71
N PRO A 110 5.82 1.22 5.53
CA PRO A 110 6.04 2.00 6.73
C PRO A 110 6.50 3.42 6.42
N PHE A 111 6.09 4.36 7.26
CA PHE A 111 6.78 5.64 7.37
C PHE A 111 8.11 5.45 8.11
N LEU A 112 9.21 5.83 7.50
CA LEU A 112 10.53 5.87 8.11
C LEU A 112 10.76 7.17 8.87
N VAL A 113 10.21 8.25 8.33
CA VAL A 113 10.01 9.52 8.98
C VAL A 113 8.54 9.86 8.84
N ASP A 114 7.81 9.89 9.94
CA ASP A 114 6.42 10.31 10.02
C ASP A 114 6.40 11.75 10.51
N GLY A 115 5.99 12.69 9.67
CA GLY A 115 6.13 14.13 9.89
C GLY A 115 7.46 14.70 9.42
N MET A 116 7.83 15.88 9.94
CA MET A 116 8.95 16.67 9.48
C MET A 116 10.15 16.58 10.42
N ILE A 117 11.35 16.48 9.82
CA ILE A 117 12.63 16.65 10.49
C ILE A 117 13.48 17.72 9.78
N ALA A 118 14.38 18.38 10.53
CA ALA A 118 15.36 19.25 9.91
C ALA A 118 16.36 18.44 9.08
N GLY A 119 16.73 18.95 7.92
CA GLY A 119 17.61 18.26 6.96
C GLY A 119 19.04 18.01 7.48
N ASN A 120 19.46 18.70 8.53
CA ASN A 120 20.75 18.48 9.22
C ASN A 120 20.63 17.53 10.43
N ARG A 121 19.46 16.95 10.67
CA ARG A 121 19.21 16.03 11.78
C ARG A 121 19.32 14.58 11.32
N SER A 122 20.42 13.94 11.60
CA SER A 122 20.63 12.54 11.22
C SER A 122 19.69 11.59 11.97
N LYS A 123 19.21 10.57 11.26
CA LYS A 123 18.38 9.49 11.80
C LYS A 123 18.79 8.17 11.16
N THR A 124 19.06 7.16 11.98
CA THR A 124 19.29 5.79 11.52
C THR A 124 18.02 4.95 11.74
N ILE A 125 17.56 4.31 10.68
CA ILE A 125 16.44 3.37 10.70
C ILE A 125 17.02 1.96 10.65
N TYR A 126 17.02 1.31 11.81
CA TYR A 126 17.53 -0.05 11.93
C TYR A 126 16.62 -1.04 11.22
N GLN A 127 17.22 -1.99 10.52
CA GLN A 127 16.50 -3.03 9.77
C GLN A 127 16.49 -4.38 10.52
N ASP A 128 17.36 -4.56 11.48
CA ASP A 128 17.38 -5.77 12.34
C ASP A 128 16.14 -5.78 13.24
N PRO A 129 15.22 -6.76 13.10
CA PRO A 129 14.00 -6.85 13.90
C PRO A 129 14.27 -7.06 15.41
N ASN A 130 15.46 -7.51 15.79
CA ASN A 130 15.86 -7.64 17.19
C ASN A 130 16.13 -6.29 17.86
N ASN A 131 16.27 -5.22 17.09
CA ASN A 131 16.40 -3.87 17.63
C ASN A 131 15.00 -3.29 17.94
N ALA A 132 14.75 -2.89 19.18
CA ALA A 132 13.46 -2.36 19.64
C ALA A 132 12.96 -1.13 18.84
N ASN A 133 13.87 -0.39 18.21
CA ASN A 133 13.54 0.79 17.39
C ASN A 133 13.59 0.49 15.88
N ALA A 134 13.68 -0.78 15.48
CA ALA A 134 13.73 -1.15 14.08
C ALA A 134 12.40 -0.83 13.37
N ILE A 135 12.51 -0.35 12.13
CA ILE A 135 11.42 -0.30 11.18
C ILE A 135 11.86 -1.18 10.02
N THR A 136 11.59 -2.47 10.14
CA THR A 136 11.98 -3.46 9.13
C THR A 136 11.20 -3.24 7.84
N LEU A 137 11.92 -3.04 6.75
CA LEU A 137 11.34 -2.97 5.42
C LEU A 137 11.16 -4.38 4.87
N TYR A 138 9.97 -4.65 4.37
CA TYR A 138 9.76 -5.85 3.59
C TYR A 138 10.61 -5.83 2.33
N ARG A 139 11.02 -7.02 1.91
CA ARG A 139 11.62 -7.18 0.60
C ARG A 139 10.61 -6.71 -0.45
N SER A 140 11.11 -5.95 -1.43
CA SER A 140 10.35 -5.59 -2.61
C SER A 140 9.86 -6.84 -3.35
N ASN A 141 8.73 -6.74 -4.04
CA ASN A 141 8.26 -7.83 -4.87
C ASN A 141 9.29 -8.14 -5.97
N ASN A 142 9.45 -9.43 -6.26
CA ASN A 142 10.24 -9.84 -7.40
C ASN A 142 9.43 -9.65 -8.68
N GLN A 143 10.10 -9.18 -9.71
CA GLN A 143 9.61 -9.14 -11.07
C GLN A 143 10.41 -10.12 -11.93
N THR A 144 9.94 -10.38 -13.15
CA THR A 144 10.58 -11.36 -14.07
C THR A 144 12.06 -11.04 -14.31
N ASP A 145 12.37 -9.75 -14.49
CA ASP A 145 13.71 -9.27 -14.86
C ASP A 145 14.29 -8.28 -13.83
N GLY A 146 13.77 -8.26 -12.61
CA GLY A 146 14.24 -7.34 -11.57
C GLY A 146 13.38 -7.31 -10.32
N ILE A 147 13.23 -6.11 -9.76
CA ILE A 147 12.51 -5.85 -8.51
C ILE A 147 11.55 -4.68 -8.68
N GLU A 148 10.60 -4.54 -7.75
CA GLU A 148 9.74 -3.37 -7.71
C GLU A 148 9.69 -2.77 -6.31
N PHE A 149 9.75 -1.44 -6.23
CA PHE A 149 9.52 -0.68 -5.00
C PHE A 149 9.25 0.78 -5.33
N THR A 150 8.80 1.52 -4.35
CA THR A 150 8.72 2.99 -4.45
C THR A 150 9.18 3.63 -3.14
N TRP A 151 10.04 4.64 -3.27
CA TRP A 151 10.38 5.57 -2.20
C TRP A 151 9.68 6.88 -2.45
N SER A 152 9.15 7.49 -1.41
CA SER A 152 8.39 8.75 -1.48
C SER A 152 8.84 9.65 -0.33
N VAL A 153 9.10 10.92 -0.63
CA VAL A 153 9.58 11.90 0.36
C VAL A 153 9.24 13.33 -0.06
N TRP A 154 8.92 14.17 0.90
CA TRP A 154 8.81 15.61 0.71
C TRP A 154 10.10 16.29 1.14
N LEU A 155 10.61 17.20 0.32
CA LEU A 155 11.87 17.90 0.51
C LEU A 155 11.68 19.41 0.38
N LEU A 156 12.31 20.16 1.29
CA LEU A 156 12.47 21.61 1.23
C LEU A 156 13.96 21.90 1.35
N ARG A 157 14.62 22.39 0.32
CA ARG A 157 15.99 22.88 0.37
C ARG A 157 15.96 24.39 0.43
N ASN A 158 16.55 24.99 1.47
CA ASN A 158 16.51 26.45 1.68
C ASN A 158 17.58 27.17 0.84
N GLU A 159 18.80 26.61 0.83
CA GLU A 159 19.98 27.25 0.22
C GLU A 159 20.84 26.22 -0.51
N LEU A 160 21.57 26.70 -1.51
CA LEU A 160 22.58 25.92 -2.19
C LEU A 160 23.89 25.95 -1.39
N SER A 161 24.57 24.84 -1.30
CA SER A 161 25.88 24.76 -0.66
C SER A 161 26.98 25.24 -1.62
N ALA A 162 27.91 26.02 -1.12
CA ALA A 162 29.11 26.41 -1.83
C ALA A 162 30.12 25.23 -1.97
N SER A 163 29.91 24.13 -1.27
CA SER A 163 30.69 22.90 -1.39
C SER A 163 30.47 22.24 -2.75
N THR A 164 31.34 21.31 -3.09
CA THR A 164 31.19 20.38 -4.21
C THR A 164 30.86 18.95 -3.75
N ASN A 165 30.74 18.76 -2.42
CA ASN A 165 30.41 17.46 -1.84
C ASN A 165 28.91 17.17 -1.93
N TYR A 166 28.57 15.89 -1.93
CA TYR A 166 27.19 15.44 -1.79
C TYR A 166 26.65 15.71 -0.39
N GLU A 167 25.40 16.12 -0.32
CA GLU A 167 24.63 16.25 0.93
C GLU A 167 23.60 15.12 0.99
N ASN A 168 23.69 14.29 2.03
CA ASN A 168 22.83 13.11 2.17
C ASN A 168 21.38 13.51 2.46
N ILE A 169 20.45 13.02 1.64
CA ILE A 169 19.01 13.08 1.92
C ILE A 169 18.61 11.78 2.62
N PHE A 170 18.81 10.64 1.97
CA PHE A 170 18.74 9.32 2.57
C PHE A 170 19.49 8.30 1.71
N ASN A 171 19.98 7.25 2.34
CA ASN A 171 20.47 6.10 1.62
C ASN A 171 20.19 4.81 2.38
N LYS A 172 19.91 3.76 1.64
CA LYS A 172 19.79 2.40 2.16
C LYS A 172 21.08 1.66 1.81
N GLY A 173 21.91 1.41 2.81
CA GLY A 173 23.21 0.78 2.53
C GLY A 173 24.28 1.03 3.55
N SER A 174 25.42 1.58 3.13
CA SER A 174 26.57 1.89 3.97
C SER A 174 26.41 3.21 4.72
N ASP A 175 27.06 3.34 5.88
CA ASP A 175 27.24 4.58 6.65
C ASP A 175 28.67 5.12 6.58
N ASP A 176 29.49 4.54 5.72
CA ASP A 176 30.86 5.03 5.47
C ASP A 176 30.83 6.12 4.39
N TYR A 177 30.86 7.37 4.83
CA TYR A 177 30.94 8.56 3.97
C TYR A 177 32.38 9.06 3.76
N THR A 178 33.35 8.39 4.35
CA THR A 178 34.75 8.84 4.33
C THR A 178 35.53 8.26 3.15
N THR A 179 35.28 7.00 2.82
CA THR A 179 36.02 6.30 1.74
C THR A 179 35.83 6.94 0.38
N SER A 180 34.64 7.48 0.08
CA SER A 180 34.38 8.14 -1.22
C SER A 180 35.05 9.52 -1.35
N GLY A 181 35.34 10.17 -0.21
CA GLY A 181 35.98 11.49 -0.17
C GLY A 181 35.14 12.67 -0.65
N ASN A 182 33.91 12.43 -1.12
CA ASN A 182 33.04 13.44 -1.69
C ASN A 182 31.69 13.59 -0.93
N GLY A 183 31.56 12.99 0.25
CA GLY A 183 30.37 13.05 1.08
C GLY A 183 29.28 12.02 0.74
N LYS A 184 29.48 11.21 -0.29
CA LYS A 184 28.62 10.07 -0.62
C LYS A 184 29.01 8.86 0.22
N ALA A 185 28.05 8.05 0.66
CA ALA A 185 28.33 6.77 1.27
C ALA A 185 29.03 5.83 0.27
N SER A 186 29.94 5.01 0.77
CA SER A 186 30.61 3.98 -0.03
C SER A 186 29.60 2.95 -0.56
N LEU A 187 30.08 1.95 -1.28
CA LEU A 187 29.25 0.90 -1.90
C LEU A 187 28.07 0.42 -1.02
N GLY A 188 26.96 0.12 -1.63
CA GLY A 188 25.75 -0.38 -0.97
C GLY A 188 24.56 0.59 -1.05
N ASN A 189 24.55 1.55 -1.97
CA ASN A 189 23.45 2.47 -2.19
C ASN A 189 22.33 1.80 -3.01
N ALA A 190 21.23 1.42 -2.36
CA ALA A 190 20.09 0.81 -3.04
C ALA A 190 18.74 1.24 -2.43
N PRO A 191 18.27 2.47 -2.66
CA PRO A 191 18.93 3.60 -3.31
C PRO A 191 19.79 4.46 -2.36
N GLY A 192 20.66 5.31 -2.94
CA GLY A 192 21.26 6.47 -2.30
C GLY A 192 20.79 7.75 -2.97
N VAL A 193 20.27 8.69 -2.21
CA VAL A 193 19.68 9.94 -2.68
C VAL A 193 20.40 11.12 -2.03
N TYR A 194 21.01 11.97 -2.86
CA TYR A 194 21.86 13.05 -2.39
C TYR A 194 21.58 14.33 -3.18
N PHE A 195 21.67 15.48 -2.51
CA PHE A 195 21.85 16.72 -3.25
C PHE A 195 23.27 16.78 -3.78
N LYS A 196 23.39 17.02 -5.10
CA LYS A 196 24.66 17.21 -5.78
C LYS A 196 25.01 18.70 -5.76
N ASN A 197 26.08 19.04 -5.08
CA ASN A 197 26.54 20.41 -4.98
C ASN A 197 27.50 20.75 -6.13
N THR A 198 27.25 21.91 -6.74
CA THR A 198 28.00 22.44 -7.89
C THR A 198 28.63 23.81 -7.58
N GLY A 199 29.06 24.02 -6.32
CA GLY A 199 29.59 25.31 -5.90
C GLY A 199 28.55 26.43 -5.81
N GLY A 200 27.29 26.08 -5.49
CA GLY A 200 26.21 27.05 -5.28
C GLY A 200 25.52 27.54 -6.55
N THR A 201 25.69 26.86 -7.68
CA THR A 201 25.15 27.33 -8.98
C THR A 201 23.83 26.69 -9.37
N THR A 202 23.62 25.40 -9.06
CA THR A 202 22.42 24.66 -9.49
C THR A 202 21.86 23.81 -8.35
N ASN A 203 20.54 23.66 -8.33
CA ASN A 203 19.86 22.74 -7.41
C ASN A 203 19.63 21.40 -8.14
N GLN A 204 20.51 20.46 -7.87
CA GLN A 204 20.53 19.13 -8.47
C GLN A 204 20.44 18.06 -7.40
N LEU A 205 19.87 16.92 -7.77
CA LEU A 205 19.82 15.71 -6.97
C LEU A 205 20.38 14.56 -7.81
N GLU A 206 21.17 13.69 -7.18
CA GLU A 206 21.67 12.48 -7.80
C GLU A 206 21.19 11.26 -7.03
N ILE A 207 20.68 10.29 -7.77
CA ILE A 207 20.17 9.02 -7.26
C ILE A 207 21.17 7.95 -7.68
N PHE A 208 21.73 7.25 -6.71
CA PHE A 208 22.60 6.11 -6.91
C PHE A 208 21.82 4.83 -6.67
N MET A 209 22.06 3.85 -7.52
CA MET A 209 21.49 2.51 -7.40
C MET A 209 22.59 1.49 -7.66
N ASP A 210 22.88 0.68 -6.67
CA ASP A 210 23.73 -0.47 -6.89
C ASP A 210 22.95 -1.54 -7.66
N THR A 211 23.61 -2.12 -8.63
CA THR A 211 23.11 -3.18 -9.49
C THR A 211 24.03 -4.39 -9.43
N ILE A 212 23.59 -5.54 -9.87
CA ILE A 212 24.41 -6.75 -9.97
C ILE A 212 24.46 -7.18 -11.41
N SER A 213 25.69 -7.25 -11.95
CA SER A 213 25.95 -7.76 -13.29
C SER A 213 25.73 -9.29 -13.35
N ASP A 214 25.60 -9.83 -14.56
CA ASP A 214 25.48 -11.27 -14.79
C ASP A 214 26.64 -12.10 -14.22
N SER A 215 27.82 -11.45 -14.07
CA SER A 215 29.01 -12.04 -13.42
C SER A 215 28.97 -11.98 -11.87
N GLY A 216 27.90 -11.44 -11.28
CA GLY A 216 27.75 -11.28 -9.83
C GLY A 216 28.54 -10.11 -9.23
N ILE A 217 29.09 -9.24 -10.07
CA ILE A 217 29.82 -8.05 -9.61
C ILE A 217 28.81 -6.91 -9.35
N GLN A 218 28.97 -6.27 -8.20
CA GLN A 218 28.19 -5.08 -7.84
C GLN A 218 28.73 -3.87 -8.62
N VAL A 219 27.83 -3.18 -9.30
CA VAL A 219 28.09 -1.97 -10.10
C VAL A 219 27.17 -0.87 -9.59
N GLU A 220 27.71 0.33 -9.40
CA GLU A 220 26.93 1.50 -9.05
C GLU A 220 26.53 2.25 -10.34
N GLU A 221 25.23 2.41 -10.52
CA GLU A 221 24.65 3.26 -11.58
C GLU A 221 24.03 4.49 -10.94
N SER A 222 24.06 5.63 -11.61
CA SER A 222 23.51 6.88 -11.07
C SER A 222 22.79 7.70 -12.12
N GLU A 223 21.87 8.56 -11.64
CA GLU A 223 21.14 9.50 -12.48
C GLU A 223 20.96 10.84 -11.78
N THR A 224 21.21 11.94 -12.52
CA THR A 224 21.08 13.31 -12.00
C THR A 224 19.74 13.92 -12.42
N ILE A 225 19.08 14.58 -11.48
CA ILE A 225 17.85 15.34 -11.68
C ILE A 225 18.18 16.81 -11.49
N ASP A 226 17.98 17.59 -12.55
CA ASP A 226 18.30 19.01 -12.58
C ASP A 226 17.09 19.89 -12.24
N ASN A 227 17.36 21.17 -11.99
CA ASN A 227 16.36 22.23 -11.89
C ASN A 227 15.29 22.00 -10.82
N LEU A 228 15.68 21.45 -9.68
CA LEU A 228 14.76 21.25 -8.56
C LEU A 228 14.35 22.58 -7.94
N PRO A 229 13.12 22.65 -7.37
CA PRO A 229 12.68 23.84 -6.64
C PRO A 229 13.60 24.18 -5.46
N LEU A 230 13.89 25.47 -5.26
CA LEU A 230 14.63 25.98 -4.11
C LEU A 230 13.71 26.86 -3.25
N GLY A 231 13.82 26.79 -1.93
CA GLY A 231 13.03 27.59 -0.98
C GLY A 231 11.54 27.21 -0.93
N ARG A 232 11.15 26.08 -1.50
CA ARG A 232 9.77 25.56 -1.47
C ARG A 232 9.75 24.04 -1.38
N TRP A 233 8.68 23.50 -0.80
CA TRP A 233 8.47 22.07 -0.76
C TRP A 233 8.27 21.47 -2.18
N PHE A 234 8.86 20.34 -2.39
CA PHE A 234 8.60 19.48 -3.55
C PHE A 234 8.58 18.02 -3.13
N HIS A 235 7.77 17.25 -3.81
CA HIS A 235 7.66 15.81 -3.62
C HIS A 235 8.61 15.09 -4.57
N LEU A 236 9.35 14.12 -4.06
CA LEU A 236 10.18 13.21 -4.83
C LEU A 236 9.63 11.79 -4.65
N ALA A 237 9.35 11.10 -5.75
CA ALA A 237 9.13 9.66 -5.72
C ALA A 237 10.08 8.95 -6.68
N ILE A 238 10.69 7.88 -6.19
CA ILE A 238 11.60 7.02 -6.94
C ILE A 238 10.90 5.67 -7.06
N ARG A 239 10.38 5.37 -8.24
CA ARG A 239 9.66 4.16 -8.57
C ARG A 239 10.55 3.22 -9.35
N MET A 240 10.73 2.03 -8.86
CA MET A 240 11.45 0.95 -9.53
C MET A 240 10.45 -0.10 -10.01
N GLU A 241 10.61 -0.54 -11.24
CA GLU A 241 9.88 -1.68 -11.80
C GLU A 241 10.78 -2.44 -12.76
N ASN A 242 11.10 -3.68 -12.45
CA ASN A 242 12.14 -4.47 -13.11
C ASN A 242 13.51 -3.79 -13.04
N LYS A 243 14.02 -3.34 -14.17
CA LYS A 243 15.27 -2.57 -14.32
C LYS A 243 15.02 -1.09 -14.62
N ILE A 244 13.76 -0.66 -14.62
CA ILE A 244 13.39 0.71 -14.99
C ILE A 244 13.15 1.53 -13.73
N MET A 245 13.89 2.62 -13.59
CA MET A 245 13.69 3.62 -12.56
C MET A 245 12.98 4.84 -13.14
N ASP A 246 11.80 5.14 -12.61
CA ASP A 246 11.06 6.37 -12.88
C ASP A 246 11.22 7.32 -11.70
N VAL A 247 11.66 8.53 -11.96
CA VAL A 247 11.75 9.59 -10.95
C VAL A 247 10.65 10.62 -11.20
N TYR A 248 9.83 10.82 -10.17
CA TYR A 248 8.75 11.79 -10.19
C TYR A 248 9.09 12.99 -9.29
N VAL A 249 8.93 14.18 -9.83
CA VAL A 249 8.98 15.43 -9.06
C VAL A 249 7.59 16.07 -9.11
N ASN A 250 6.97 16.28 -7.94
CA ASN A 250 5.60 16.79 -7.81
C ASN A 250 4.57 16.00 -8.66
N GLY A 251 4.72 14.66 -8.70
CA GLY A 251 3.82 13.78 -9.44
C GLY A 251 4.07 13.69 -10.95
N VAL A 252 5.01 14.46 -11.48
CA VAL A 252 5.37 14.44 -12.89
C VAL A 252 6.63 13.61 -13.09
N VAL A 253 6.62 12.69 -14.06
CA VAL A 253 7.81 11.92 -14.46
C VAL A 253 8.85 12.89 -15.00
N THR A 254 9.92 13.09 -14.25
CA THR A 254 11.03 13.97 -14.63
C THR A 254 12.13 13.22 -15.35
N LYS A 255 12.34 11.97 -14.94
CA LYS A 255 13.36 11.11 -15.55
C LYS A 255 12.90 9.66 -15.58
N ARG A 256 13.29 8.94 -16.63
CA ARG A 256 13.16 7.50 -16.77
C ARG A 256 14.50 6.92 -17.21
N VAL A 257 14.99 5.95 -16.46
CA VAL A 257 16.28 5.29 -16.68
C VAL A 257 16.07 3.79 -16.72
N ALA A 258 16.67 3.14 -17.70
CA ALA A 258 16.77 1.69 -17.77
C ALA A 258 18.19 1.30 -17.35
N PHE A 259 18.33 0.57 -16.26
CA PHE A 259 19.62 0.04 -15.81
C PHE A 259 20.05 -1.14 -16.68
N GLU A 260 21.35 -1.26 -16.87
CA GLU A 260 21.91 -2.41 -17.59
C GLU A 260 21.76 -3.71 -16.81
N ASN A 261 21.96 -3.61 -15.49
CA ASN A 261 21.97 -4.74 -14.58
C ASN A 261 20.73 -4.74 -13.64
N VAL A 262 20.55 -5.85 -12.93
CA VAL A 262 19.45 -5.99 -11.96
C VAL A 262 19.76 -5.16 -10.70
N PRO A 263 18.83 -4.29 -10.25
CA PRO A 263 19.01 -3.55 -9.01
C PRO A 263 19.26 -4.45 -7.81
N PHE A 264 20.20 -4.05 -6.97
CA PHE A 264 20.63 -4.83 -5.82
C PHE A 264 19.64 -4.73 -4.64
N GLN A 265 19.15 -5.87 -4.19
CA GLN A 265 18.35 -5.96 -2.97
C GLN A 265 19.26 -5.96 -1.74
N ASN A 266 19.36 -4.85 -1.02
CA ASN A 266 20.15 -4.80 0.19
C ASN A 266 19.26 -4.80 1.45
N TYR A 267 19.79 -5.38 2.54
CA TYR A 267 19.12 -5.51 3.84
C TYR A 267 19.73 -4.61 4.93
N ARG A 268 20.62 -3.71 4.53
CA ARG A 268 21.31 -2.79 5.46
C ARG A 268 20.35 -1.69 5.94
N ASN A 269 20.78 -0.95 6.94
CA ASN A 269 20.02 0.15 7.53
C ASN A 269 19.72 1.26 6.52
N VAL A 270 18.71 2.09 6.86
CA VAL A 270 18.44 3.33 6.13
C VAL A 270 18.96 4.49 6.96
N TYR A 271 19.78 5.32 6.34
CA TYR A 271 20.38 6.52 6.93
C TYR A 271 19.72 7.75 6.32
N VAL A 272 19.23 8.63 7.16
CA VAL A 272 18.48 9.83 6.75
C VAL A 272 19.21 11.07 7.26
N CYS A 273 19.48 12.02 6.39
CA CYS A 273 20.17 13.27 6.69
C CYS A 273 21.52 13.07 7.41
N ASN A 274 22.23 11.98 7.08
CA ASN A 274 23.52 11.65 7.68
C ASN A 274 24.65 12.50 7.09
N ASN A 275 25.83 12.41 7.71
CA ASN A 275 27.03 13.15 7.31
C ASN A 275 26.79 14.67 7.17
N GLY A 276 26.06 15.27 8.14
CA GLY A 276 25.70 16.68 8.13
C GLY A 276 24.41 17.01 7.36
N GLY A 277 23.94 16.09 6.53
CA GLY A 277 22.70 16.26 5.78
C GLY A 277 22.70 17.50 4.86
N PHE A 278 21.61 18.28 4.84
CA PHE A 278 21.44 19.45 3.98
C PHE A 278 20.71 20.60 4.72
N ASN A 279 20.84 21.83 4.20
CA ASN A 279 20.11 22.97 4.72
C ASN A 279 18.67 22.96 4.21
N GLY A 280 17.74 22.54 5.08
CA GLY A 280 16.32 22.42 4.74
C GLY A 280 15.54 21.51 5.66
N ASN A 281 14.47 20.95 5.14
CA ASN A 281 13.60 20.01 5.86
C ASN A 281 13.23 18.81 4.98
N LEU A 282 13.01 17.69 5.64
CA LEU A 282 12.51 16.44 5.07
C LEU A 282 11.22 16.06 5.78
N SER A 283 10.22 15.62 5.04
CA SER A 283 8.95 15.17 5.59
C SER A 283 8.46 13.89 4.92
N ASP A 284 7.80 13.04 5.71
CA ASP A 284 7.10 11.83 5.27
C ASP A 284 7.91 10.92 4.36
N LEU A 285 9.13 10.56 4.80
CA LEU A 285 9.89 9.52 4.10
C LEU A 285 9.18 8.18 4.27
N ARG A 286 8.75 7.61 3.17
CA ARG A 286 7.98 6.37 3.13
C ARG A 286 8.52 5.40 2.09
N TYR A 287 8.48 4.12 2.43
CA TYR A 287 8.80 3.02 1.53
C TYR A 287 7.53 2.25 1.18
N PHE A 288 7.46 1.76 -0.04
CA PHE A 288 6.44 0.84 -0.54
C PHE A 288 7.13 -0.35 -1.19
N ASP A 289 6.67 -1.55 -0.88
CA ASP A 289 7.24 -2.81 -1.39
C ASP A 289 6.86 -3.12 -2.84
N ASN A 290 6.13 -2.21 -3.48
CA ASN A 290 5.65 -2.31 -4.85
C ASN A 290 5.84 -1.02 -5.63
N ALA A 291 5.78 -1.11 -6.95
CA ALA A 291 5.78 0.03 -7.84
C ALA A 291 4.42 0.73 -7.82
N LEU A 292 4.37 1.93 -7.23
CA LEU A 292 3.13 2.71 -7.16
C LEU A 292 2.67 3.14 -8.55
N SER A 293 1.36 3.16 -8.75
CA SER A 293 0.75 3.77 -9.92
C SER A 293 0.86 5.30 -9.87
N VAL A 294 0.76 5.95 -11.03
CA VAL A 294 0.75 7.42 -11.14
C VAL A 294 -0.32 8.04 -10.24
N PHE A 295 -1.53 7.43 -10.17
CA PHE A 295 -2.61 7.92 -9.32
C PHE A 295 -2.26 7.87 -7.82
N GLN A 296 -1.60 6.81 -7.37
CA GLN A 296 -1.16 6.69 -5.98
C GLN A 296 -0.09 7.74 -5.64
N ILE A 297 0.84 8.00 -6.57
CA ILE A 297 1.84 9.08 -6.42
C ILE A 297 1.15 10.43 -6.38
N MET A 298 0.20 10.71 -7.27
CA MET A 298 -0.56 11.96 -7.27
C MET A 298 -1.35 12.17 -5.98
N ASN A 299 -1.99 11.15 -5.44
CA ASN A 299 -2.67 11.24 -4.15
C ASN A 299 -1.71 11.64 -3.01
N THR A 300 -0.47 11.17 -3.05
CA THR A 300 0.55 11.57 -2.07
C THR A 300 0.94 13.05 -2.25
N VAL A 301 1.03 13.50 -3.50
CA VAL A 301 1.31 14.91 -3.82
C VAL A 301 0.17 15.83 -3.38
N GLU A 302 -1.08 15.43 -3.61
CA GLU A 302 -2.27 16.19 -3.21
C GLU A 302 -2.41 16.30 -1.69
N ALA A 303 -1.98 15.28 -0.94
CA ALA A 303 -1.97 15.31 0.51
C ALA A 303 -1.00 16.38 1.08
N GLY A 304 0.03 16.75 0.33
CA GLY A 304 1.04 17.71 0.73
C GLY A 304 2.02 17.22 1.80
N PRO A 305 3.01 18.04 2.17
CA PRO A 305 3.97 17.73 3.21
C PRO A 305 3.34 17.80 4.61
N ASN A 306 3.65 16.85 5.47
CA ASN A 306 3.30 16.89 6.87
C ASN A 306 4.33 17.76 7.63
N THR A 307 3.94 18.95 8.00
CA THR A 307 4.83 19.90 8.68
C THR A 307 4.88 19.72 10.20
N ARG A 308 4.20 18.72 10.76
CA ARG A 308 4.29 18.39 12.19
C ARG A 308 5.68 17.82 12.48
N SER A 309 6.29 18.24 13.60
CA SER A 309 7.56 17.67 14.01
C SER A 309 7.42 16.18 14.29
N SER A 310 8.26 15.37 13.67
CA SER A 310 8.32 13.91 13.89
C SER A 310 8.58 13.51 15.35
N ASP A 311 9.16 14.41 16.17
CA ASP A 311 9.43 14.14 17.59
C ASP A 311 8.24 14.48 18.51
N ALA A 312 7.33 15.38 18.08
CA ALA A 312 6.18 15.75 18.89
C ALA A 312 5.20 14.58 19.09
N ASP A 313 5.12 13.67 18.12
CA ASP A 313 4.22 12.51 18.17
C ASP A 313 4.70 11.40 19.11
N ARG A 314 5.98 11.36 19.47
CA ARG A 314 6.50 10.33 20.40
C ARG A 314 5.89 10.42 21.81
N ASN A 315 5.49 11.63 22.21
CA ASN A 315 4.93 11.87 23.56
C ASN A 315 3.40 11.75 23.64
N THR A 316 2.72 11.63 22.51
CA THR A 316 1.24 11.63 22.46
C THR A 316 0.63 10.30 22.02
N LYS A 317 1.39 9.38 21.39
CA LYS A 317 0.90 8.04 21.07
C LYS A 317 0.93 7.18 22.34
N PHE A 318 -0.24 6.82 22.84
CA PHE A 318 -0.38 5.82 23.89
C PHE A 318 0.24 4.50 23.41
N THR A 319 1.48 4.26 23.84
CA THR A 319 2.31 3.13 23.38
C THR A 319 1.74 1.78 23.79
N TYR A 320 0.84 1.74 24.77
CA TYR A 320 0.31 0.50 25.29
C TYR A 320 -0.66 -0.24 24.33
N LEU A 321 -1.22 0.46 23.33
CA LEU A 321 -2.02 -0.14 22.24
C LEU A 321 -1.29 -0.19 20.90
N SER A 322 -0.04 0.29 20.84
CA SER A 322 0.75 0.22 19.62
C SER A 322 1.39 -1.17 19.49
N LYS A 323 1.64 -1.62 18.25
CA LYS A 323 2.36 -2.87 17.96
C LYS A 323 3.71 -2.96 18.68
N LYS A 324 4.33 -1.83 19.06
CA LYS A 324 5.59 -1.76 19.78
C LYS A 324 5.46 -1.88 21.30
N GLY A 325 4.29 -1.68 21.88
CA GLY A 325 4.07 -1.70 23.33
C GLY A 325 4.06 -3.10 23.97
N TYR A 326 3.97 -4.15 23.16
CA TYR A 326 3.89 -5.54 23.62
C TYR A 326 5.16 -6.36 23.34
N MET A 327 6.21 -5.74 22.79
CA MET A 327 7.46 -6.40 22.41
C MET A 327 8.67 -6.01 23.29
N ASN A 328 8.45 -5.39 24.47
CA ASN A 328 9.49 -5.13 25.48
C ASN A 328 9.44 -6.17 26.57
#